data_7bc48a1fd4263653cef2097e9c97e01a
#
_entry.id   7bc48a1fd4263653cef2097e9c97e01a
#
_cell.length_a   1.000
_cell.length_b   1.000
_cell.length_c   1.000
_cell.angle_alpha   90.00
_cell.angle_beta   90.00
_cell.angle_gamma   90.00
#
_symmetry.space_group_name_H-M   'P 1'
#
loop_
_entity.id
_entity.type
_entity.pdbx_description
1 polymer ?
#
loop_
_entity_poly.entity_id
_entity_poly.type
_entity_poly.pdbx_seq_one_letter_code
_entity_poly.pdbx_strand_id
1 'polypeptide(L)'
;VSETPVKVLVFSDNSSTRQAVITGVGFKASKDTAPIEWLEAATAFGVFELVDSHDIAVLVLDGETQKEGGMSVAKELANTRENLPPILMLTARPQDQWLATWAGASRIVSAPFDSQELQENLAELLRARR
;
A
#
# COMPACT_ATOMS: atom_id res chain seq x y z
N VAL A 1 -24.63 0.84 -12.73
CA VAL A 1 -24.44 0.20 -11.42
C VAL A 1 -23.30 0.88 -10.70
N SER A 2 -23.58 1.36 -9.51
CA SER A 2 -22.51 1.97 -8.70
C SER A 2 -21.73 0.86 -8.00
N GLU A 3 -20.41 0.99 -8.07
CA GLU A 3 -19.52 0.07 -7.39
C GLU A 3 -19.27 0.57 -5.97
N THR A 4 -19.21 -0.35 -5.02
CA THR A 4 -18.84 -0.02 -3.65
C THR A 4 -17.37 0.31 -3.60
N PRO A 5 -16.98 1.49 -3.07
CA PRO A 5 -15.55 1.82 -2.97
C PRO A 5 -14.80 0.84 -2.07
N VAL A 6 -13.54 0.60 -2.42
CA VAL A 6 -12.63 -0.18 -1.59
C VAL A 6 -11.66 0.75 -0.90
N LYS A 7 -11.24 0.38 0.31
CA LYS A 7 -10.31 1.21 1.08
C LYS A 7 -8.89 0.77 0.80
N VAL A 8 -8.05 1.74 0.41
CA VAL A 8 -6.62 1.51 0.22
C VAL A 8 -5.89 2.43 1.19
N LEU A 9 -5.04 1.84 2.02
CA LEU A 9 -4.29 2.59 3.02
C LEU A 9 -2.89 2.88 2.46
N VAL A 10 -2.46 4.14 2.51
CA VAL A 10 -1.09 4.51 2.15
C VAL A 10 -0.37 5.01 3.40
N PHE A 11 0.80 4.43 3.67
CA PHE A 11 1.63 4.74 4.82
C PHE A 11 2.96 5.33 4.36
N SER A 12 3.27 6.51 4.85
CA SER A 12 4.59 7.12 4.80
C SER A 12 4.61 8.24 5.84
N ASP A 13 5.77 8.49 6.46
CA ASP A 13 5.93 9.65 7.33
C ASP A 13 6.11 10.94 6.52
N ASN A 14 6.23 10.83 5.21
CA ASN A 14 6.36 11.97 4.31
C ASN A 14 5.04 12.20 3.57
N SER A 15 4.39 13.34 3.85
CA SER A 15 3.10 13.65 3.22
C SER A 15 3.21 13.80 1.70
N SER A 16 4.37 14.23 1.19
CA SER A 16 4.60 14.34 -0.26
C SER A 16 4.58 12.98 -0.92
N THR A 17 5.14 11.96 -0.27
CA THR A 17 5.11 10.58 -0.78
C THR A 17 3.67 10.07 -0.82
N ARG A 18 2.91 10.29 0.25
CA ARG A 18 1.51 9.87 0.27
C ARG A 18 0.71 10.53 -0.84
N GLN A 19 0.90 11.84 -1.02
CA GLN A 19 0.21 12.59 -2.08
C GLN A 19 0.63 12.12 -3.47
N ALA A 20 1.90 11.80 -3.67
CA ALA A 20 2.38 11.31 -4.96
C ALA A 20 1.68 10.00 -5.35
N VAL A 21 1.51 9.09 -4.39
CA VAL A 21 0.81 7.82 -4.62
C VAL A 21 -0.67 8.09 -4.94
N ILE A 22 -1.33 8.87 -4.12
CA ILE A 22 -2.76 9.16 -4.29
C ILE A 22 -3.03 9.85 -5.63
N THR A 23 -2.23 10.86 -5.96
CA THR A 23 -2.37 11.59 -7.21
C THR A 23 -2.03 10.71 -8.42
N GLY A 24 -1.00 9.87 -8.27
CA GLY A 24 -0.57 9.00 -9.37
C GLY A 24 -1.58 7.93 -9.71
N VAL A 25 -2.29 7.39 -8.73
CA VAL A 25 -3.32 6.36 -8.96
C VAL A 25 -4.69 7.00 -9.20
N GLY A 26 -5.02 8.02 -8.41
CA GLY A 26 -6.35 8.65 -8.48
C GLY A 26 -7.40 7.85 -7.72
N PHE A 27 -8.64 7.98 -8.12
CA PHE A 27 -9.74 7.30 -7.44
C PHE A 27 -10.08 5.92 -8.02
N LYS A 28 -9.42 5.53 -9.11
CA LYS A 28 -9.52 4.18 -9.69
C LYS A 28 -8.17 3.75 -10.21
N ALA A 29 -7.77 2.52 -9.88
CA ALA A 29 -6.50 1.98 -10.38
C ALA A 29 -6.62 1.56 -11.85
N SER A 30 -7.81 1.13 -12.27
CA SER A 30 -8.09 0.74 -13.65
C SER A 30 -9.59 0.85 -13.89
N LYS A 31 -9.99 0.82 -15.16
CA LYS A 31 -11.41 0.92 -15.55
C LYS A 31 -12.25 -0.21 -14.94
N ASP A 32 -11.66 -1.39 -14.78
CA ASP A 32 -12.35 -2.57 -14.28
C ASP A 32 -12.23 -2.78 -12.77
N THR A 33 -11.57 -1.87 -12.07
CA THR A 33 -11.43 -1.97 -10.60
C THR A 33 -12.38 -1.00 -9.91
N ALA A 34 -12.72 -1.30 -8.65
CA ALA A 34 -13.62 -0.46 -7.87
C ALA A 34 -13.01 0.91 -7.59
N PRO A 35 -13.85 1.93 -7.35
CA PRO A 35 -13.34 3.22 -6.87
C PRO A 35 -12.61 3.06 -5.55
N ILE A 36 -11.65 3.93 -5.30
CA ILE A 36 -10.79 3.86 -4.12
C ILE A 36 -11.15 4.95 -3.13
N GLU A 37 -11.35 4.56 -1.89
CA GLU A 37 -11.37 5.49 -0.76
C GLU A 37 -10.00 5.41 -0.10
N TRP A 38 -9.22 6.49 -0.20
CA TRP A 38 -7.85 6.50 0.33
C TRP A 38 -7.85 6.80 1.82
N LEU A 39 -7.10 5.99 2.57
CA LEU A 39 -6.80 6.25 3.97
C LEU A 39 -5.31 6.51 4.09
N GLU A 40 -4.92 7.43 4.95
CA GLU A 40 -3.51 7.80 5.11
C GLU A 40 -3.06 7.55 6.54
N ALA A 41 -1.83 7.06 6.68
CA ALA A 41 -1.18 6.90 7.97
C ALA A 41 0.23 7.47 7.87
N ALA A 42 0.62 8.26 8.87
CA ALA A 42 1.95 8.84 8.95
C ALA A 42 2.84 8.07 9.93
N THR A 43 2.27 7.15 10.70
CA THR A 43 2.97 6.39 11.73
C THR A 43 2.58 4.92 11.68
N ALA A 44 3.46 4.06 12.21
CA ALA A 44 3.15 2.64 12.33
C ALA A 44 1.88 2.41 13.17
N PHE A 45 1.74 3.14 14.26
CA PHE A 45 0.55 3.05 15.12
C PHE A 45 -0.72 3.35 14.31
N GLY A 46 -0.68 4.38 13.46
CA GLY A 46 -1.81 4.73 12.59
C GLY A 46 -2.17 3.59 11.65
N VAL A 47 -1.18 2.89 11.10
CA VAL A 47 -1.43 1.72 10.24
C VAL A 47 -2.17 0.64 11.02
N PHE A 48 -1.67 0.28 12.20
CA PHE A 48 -2.28 -0.77 13.00
C PHE A 48 -3.72 -0.44 13.38
N GLU A 49 -3.94 0.82 13.76
CA GLU A 49 -5.27 1.28 14.14
C GLU A 49 -6.27 1.18 12.98
N LEU A 50 -5.86 1.62 11.80
CA LEU A 50 -6.71 1.57 10.61
C LEU A 50 -6.96 0.15 10.11
N VAL A 51 -5.95 -0.72 10.16
CA VAL A 51 -6.11 -2.13 9.79
C VAL A 51 -7.12 -2.82 10.72
N ASP A 52 -7.07 -2.50 12.00
CA ASP A 52 -7.95 -3.14 12.98
C ASP A 52 -9.38 -2.61 12.95
N SER A 53 -9.58 -1.39 12.44
CA SER A 53 -10.90 -0.73 12.46
C SER A 53 -11.61 -0.68 11.11
N HIS A 54 -10.91 -1.02 10.01
CA HIS A 54 -11.48 -0.93 8.66
C HIS A 54 -11.16 -2.19 7.86
N ASP A 55 -12.01 -2.47 6.86
CA ASP A 55 -11.75 -3.53 5.89
C ASP A 55 -10.88 -2.95 4.77
N ILE A 56 -9.57 -3.11 4.90
CA ILE A 56 -8.60 -2.57 3.96
C ILE A 56 -8.39 -3.55 2.80
N ALA A 57 -8.50 -3.05 1.57
CA ALA A 57 -8.31 -3.88 0.38
C ALA A 57 -6.84 -4.10 0.05
N VAL A 58 -6.02 -3.04 0.17
CA VAL A 58 -4.59 -3.09 -0.13
C VAL A 58 -3.87 -2.13 0.81
N LEU A 59 -2.69 -2.55 1.28
CA LEU A 59 -1.78 -1.69 2.03
C LEU A 59 -0.65 -1.23 1.11
N VAL A 60 -0.48 0.09 0.98
CA VAL A 60 0.67 0.67 0.27
C VAL A 60 1.61 1.19 1.35
N LEU A 61 2.75 0.53 1.52
CA LEU A 61 3.68 0.82 2.62
C LEU A 61 5.00 1.37 2.07
N ASP A 62 5.42 2.53 2.59
CA ASP A 62 6.70 3.12 2.25
C ASP A 62 7.80 2.46 3.08
N GLY A 63 8.69 1.72 2.40
CA GLY A 63 9.80 1.03 3.05
C GLY A 63 10.91 1.94 3.54
N GLU A 64 10.85 3.24 3.22
CA GLU A 64 11.94 4.19 3.45
C GLU A 64 11.62 5.28 4.47
N THR A 65 10.73 5.00 5.42
CA THR A 65 10.42 5.98 6.46
C THR A 65 11.57 6.07 7.47
N GLN A 66 11.68 7.24 8.12
CA GLN A 66 12.79 7.51 9.02
C GLN A 66 12.74 6.77 10.35
N LYS A 67 11.53 6.52 10.85
CA LYS A 67 11.34 5.83 12.13
C LYS A 67 11.09 4.36 11.88
N GLU A 68 9.84 3.94 11.99
CA GLU A 68 9.49 2.55 11.69
C GLU A 68 9.01 2.48 10.25
N GLY A 69 9.80 1.83 9.38
CA GLY A 69 9.52 1.75 7.96
C GLY A 69 8.50 0.69 7.60
N GLY A 70 8.04 0.74 6.34
CA GLY A 70 7.03 -0.17 5.85
C GLY A 70 7.40 -1.64 5.98
N MET A 71 8.69 -1.97 5.89
CA MET A 71 9.14 -3.36 6.03
C MET A 71 8.95 -3.86 7.45
N SER A 72 9.28 -3.03 8.45
CA SER A 72 9.05 -3.36 9.85
C SER A 72 7.56 -3.45 10.16
N VAL A 73 6.77 -2.52 9.63
CA VAL A 73 5.31 -2.53 9.80
C VAL A 73 4.73 -3.81 9.20
N ALA A 74 5.17 -4.21 8.01
CA ALA A 74 4.69 -5.43 7.36
C ALA A 74 4.99 -6.67 8.20
N LYS A 75 6.20 -6.76 8.76
CA LYS A 75 6.58 -7.89 9.62
C LYS A 75 5.75 -7.92 10.91
N GLU A 76 5.52 -6.76 11.52
CA GLU A 76 4.70 -6.66 12.72
C GLU A 76 3.28 -7.14 12.45
N LEU A 77 2.69 -6.71 11.33
CA LEU A 77 1.36 -7.14 10.94
C LEU A 77 1.31 -8.66 10.72
N ALA A 78 2.31 -9.21 10.02
CA ALA A 78 2.37 -10.64 9.75
C ALA A 78 2.49 -11.46 11.03
N ASN A 79 3.20 -10.94 12.04
CA ASN A 79 3.40 -11.64 13.30
C ASN A 79 2.21 -11.56 14.25
N THR A 80 1.35 -10.55 14.10
CA THR A 80 0.32 -10.27 15.09
C THR A 80 -1.10 -10.41 14.56
N ARG A 81 -1.29 -10.53 13.24
CA ARG A 81 -2.63 -10.58 12.65
C ARG A 81 -2.74 -11.65 11.60
N GLU A 82 -3.95 -12.19 11.44
CA GLU A 82 -4.28 -13.14 10.40
C GLU A 82 -5.06 -12.43 9.30
N ASN A 83 -5.15 -13.06 8.11
CA ASN A 83 -5.97 -12.57 7.00
C ASN A 83 -5.65 -11.13 6.59
N LEU A 84 -4.35 -10.84 6.45
CA LEU A 84 -3.90 -9.50 6.06
C LEU A 84 -4.23 -9.19 4.61
N PRO A 85 -4.55 -7.91 4.30
CA PRO A 85 -4.65 -7.49 2.91
C PRO A 85 -3.28 -7.58 2.22
N PRO A 86 -3.27 -7.67 0.88
CA PRO A 86 -2.00 -7.68 0.15
C PRO A 86 -1.26 -6.35 0.33
N ILE A 87 0.04 -6.39 0.19
CA ILE A 87 0.93 -5.26 0.43
C ILE A 87 1.63 -4.86 -0.86
N LEU A 88 1.51 -3.58 -1.22
CA LEU A 88 2.33 -2.95 -2.25
C LEU A 88 3.42 -2.17 -1.52
N MET A 89 4.67 -2.62 -1.64
CA MET A 89 5.79 -1.99 -0.94
C MET A 89 6.49 -1.00 -1.86
N LEU A 90 6.74 0.20 -1.34
CA LEU A 90 7.53 1.22 -2.04
C LEU A 90 8.96 1.15 -1.54
N THR A 91 9.93 1.05 -2.45
CA THR A 91 11.35 0.99 -2.10
C THR A 91 12.10 2.13 -2.77
N ALA A 92 13.22 2.55 -2.17
CA ALA A 92 14.05 3.61 -2.75
C ALA A 92 14.88 3.07 -3.92
N ARG A 93 15.27 1.79 -3.88
CA ARG A 93 16.18 1.20 -4.86
C ARG A 93 15.74 -0.18 -5.27
N PRO A 94 15.94 -0.56 -6.55
CA PRO A 94 15.59 -1.92 -7.00
C PRO A 94 16.28 -3.03 -6.22
N GLN A 95 17.52 -2.80 -5.74
CA GLN A 95 18.27 -3.82 -5.00
C GLN A 95 17.66 -4.12 -3.62
N ASP A 96 16.69 -3.33 -3.15
CA ASP A 96 16.01 -3.58 -1.89
C ASP A 96 14.80 -4.50 -2.04
N GLN A 97 14.52 -4.99 -3.26
CA GLN A 97 13.34 -5.82 -3.51
C GLN A 97 13.35 -7.12 -2.69
N TRP A 98 14.52 -7.72 -2.49
CA TRP A 98 14.60 -8.95 -1.71
C TRP A 98 14.13 -8.73 -0.27
N LEU A 99 14.45 -7.56 0.30
CA LEU A 99 14.06 -7.20 1.65
C LEU A 99 12.55 -7.00 1.74
N ALA A 100 11.97 -6.33 0.74
CA ALA A 100 10.52 -6.13 0.66
C ALA A 100 9.79 -7.47 0.54
N THR A 101 10.30 -8.37 -0.29
CA THR A 101 9.73 -9.71 -0.45
C THR A 101 9.79 -10.49 0.86
N TRP A 102 10.94 -10.42 1.54
CA TRP A 102 11.12 -11.06 2.84
C TRP A 102 10.10 -10.51 3.86
N ALA A 103 9.80 -9.23 3.80
CA ALA A 103 8.85 -8.60 4.72
C ALA A 103 7.40 -8.96 4.41
N GLY A 104 7.11 -9.60 3.28
CA GLY A 104 5.77 -10.06 2.94
C GLY A 104 5.07 -9.26 1.87
N ALA A 105 5.81 -8.44 1.10
CA ALA A 105 5.22 -7.65 0.02
C ALA A 105 4.68 -8.56 -1.09
N SER A 106 3.48 -8.24 -1.57
CA SER A 106 2.87 -8.92 -2.72
C SER A 106 3.35 -8.31 -4.03
N ARG A 107 3.57 -7.00 -4.06
CA ARG A 107 4.08 -6.25 -5.18
C ARG A 107 5.06 -5.19 -4.68
N ILE A 108 5.99 -4.78 -5.53
CA ILE A 108 7.03 -3.83 -5.17
C ILE A 108 7.16 -2.80 -6.29
N VAL A 109 7.18 -1.51 -5.91
CA VAL A 109 7.45 -0.41 -6.84
C VAL A 109 8.63 0.37 -6.28
N SER A 110 9.68 0.53 -7.09
CA SER A 110 10.89 1.25 -6.70
C SER A 110 10.85 2.68 -7.23
N ALA A 111 11.46 3.60 -6.48
CA ALA A 111 11.57 4.99 -6.90
C ALA A 111 12.45 5.12 -8.15
N PRO A 112 12.21 6.10 -9.03
CA PRO A 112 11.10 7.06 -8.99
C PRO A 112 9.77 6.39 -9.33
N PHE A 113 8.72 6.75 -8.58
CA PHE A 113 7.43 6.09 -8.72
C PHE A 113 6.71 6.56 -9.97
N ASP A 114 6.55 5.67 -10.92
CA ASP A 114 5.81 5.94 -12.14
C ASP A 114 4.32 5.70 -11.89
N SER A 115 3.47 6.66 -12.29
CA SER A 115 2.02 6.56 -12.09
C SER A 115 1.44 5.31 -12.71
N GLN A 116 1.88 4.96 -13.93
CA GLN A 116 1.37 3.79 -14.61
C GLN A 116 1.75 2.51 -13.88
N GLU A 117 2.99 2.42 -13.39
CA GLU A 117 3.44 1.26 -12.63
C GLU A 117 2.66 1.11 -11.33
N LEU A 118 2.41 2.21 -10.62
CA LEU A 118 1.59 2.19 -9.42
C LEU A 118 0.17 1.72 -9.72
N GLN A 119 -0.44 2.25 -10.77
CA GLN A 119 -1.79 1.88 -11.18
C GLN A 119 -1.88 0.40 -11.53
N GLU A 120 -0.94 -0.11 -12.33
CA GLU A 120 -0.96 -1.49 -12.78
C GLU A 120 -0.80 -2.47 -11.63
N ASN A 121 0.17 -2.21 -10.73
CA ASN A 121 0.40 -3.09 -9.60
C ASN A 121 -0.77 -3.07 -8.62
N LEU A 122 -1.33 -1.90 -8.36
CA LEU A 122 -2.48 -1.80 -7.47
C LEU A 122 -3.71 -2.47 -8.09
N ALA A 123 -3.94 -2.29 -9.40
CA ALA A 123 -5.05 -2.93 -10.09
C ALA A 123 -4.96 -4.46 -10.01
N GLU A 124 -3.76 -5.02 -10.17
CA GLU A 124 -3.55 -6.46 -10.06
C GLU A 124 -3.94 -6.99 -8.68
N LEU A 125 -3.56 -6.26 -7.62
CA LEU A 125 -3.91 -6.66 -6.26
C LEU A 125 -5.41 -6.56 -6.00
N LEU A 126 -6.06 -5.53 -6.53
CA LEU A 126 -7.51 -5.37 -6.40
C LEU A 126 -8.27 -6.45 -7.16
N ARG A 127 -7.79 -6.86 -8.34
CA ARG A 127 -8.41 -7.94 -9.11
C ARG A 127 -8.29 -9.28 -8.38
N ALA A 128 -7.17 -9.51 -7.73
CA ALA A 128 -6.91 -10.78 -7.05
C ALA A 128 -7.85 -11.02 -5.87
N ARG A 129 -8.44 -9.96 -5.28
CA ARG A 129 -9.33 -10.13 -4.13
C ARG A 129 -10.78 -10.40 -4.52
N ARG A 130 -11.10 -10.34 -5.80
CA ARG A 130 -12.47 -10.60 -6.29
C ARG A 130 -12.87 -12.05 -6.07
#